data_def57d9a4ef4d4f320c4d0f8987f2478
#
_entry.id   def57d9a4ef4d4f320c4d0f8987f2478
#
_cell.length_a   1.000
_cell.length_b   1.000
_cell.length_c   1.000
_cell.angle_alpha   90.00
_cell.angle_beta   90.00
_cell.angle_gamma   90.00
#
_symmetry.space_group_name_H-M   'P 1'
#
loop_
_entity.id
_entity.type
_entity.pdbx_description
1 polymer ?
#
loop_
_entity_poly.entity_id
_entity_poly.type
_entity_poly.pdbx_seq_one_letter_code
_entity_poly.pdbx_strand_id
1 'polypeptide(L)'
;MPTNQLYHTWIQQISELRPNQRITQTRNFVLLMYGIYQSRSVYLSRIAGKIPGKAKLQSTVKRFDRFLNNPAIRVREWYKPVALQWLAGQFARIGEIHLIVDGTKIGFGHQLLMVSMAYRKRAIPIAWTWVKHVRGHSTGSKQIALLSYVKTLIPHGAAVFLVGDTEFGPVKVLKQLDQWYWYYVLRQKTDTLVW
;
A
#
# COMPACT_ATOMS: atom_id res chain seq x y z
N MET A 1 4.06 20.41 17.02
CA MET A 1 2.80 19.98 17.67
C MET A 1 3.13 19.21 18.93
N PRO A 2 2.49 19.49 20.07
CA PRO A 2 2.66 18.68 21.28
C PRO A 2 2.37 17.21 20.99
N THR A 3 3.19 16.34 21.50
CA THR A 3 3.17 14.88 21.29
C THR A 3 1.79 14.24 21.50
N ASN A 4 1.03 14.72 22.48
CA ASN A 4 -0.32 14.25 22.79
C ASN A 4 -1.36 14.62 21.71
N GLN A 5 -1.29 15.82 21.16
CA GLN A 5 -2.26 16.28 20.16
C GLN A 5 -2.20 15.44 18.87
N LEU A 6 -1.02 15.13 18.35
CA LEU A 6 -0.85 14.30 17.17
C LEU A 6 -1.43 12.89 17.36
N TYR A 7 -1.16 12.27 18.51
CA TYR A 7 -1.71 10.96 18.86
C TYR A 7 -3.24 10.97 18.91
N HIS A 8 -3.85 11.95 19.55
CA HIS A 8 -5.31 12.07 19.64
C HIS A 8 -5.95 12.33 18.27
N THR A 9 -5.36 13.21 17.47
CA THR A 9 -5.83 13.47 16.09
C THR A 9 -5.81 12.19 15.25
N TRP A 10 -4.74 11.41 15.31
CA TRP A 10 -4.67 10.15 14.56
C TRP A 10 -5.62 9.07 15.08
N ILE A 11 -5.85 8.99 16.40
CA ILE A 11 -6.86 8.09 16.96
C ILE A 11 -8.24 8.44 16.38
N GLN A 12 -8.60 9.71 16.38
CA GLN A 12 -9.88 10.16 15.84
C GLN A 12 -9.99 9.81 14.34
N GLN A 13 -9.04 10.23 13.53
CA GLN A 13 -9.04 9.98 12.07
C GLN A 13 -9.13 8.48 11.72
N ILE A 14 -8.36 7.64 12.40
CA ILE A 14 -8.40 6.19 12.15
C ILE A 14 -9.71 5.58 12.63
N SER A 15 -10.28 6.07 13.74
CA SER A 15 -11.57 5.61 14.22
C SER A 15 -12.72 5.98 13.28
N GLU A 16 -12.68 7.17 12.67
CA GLU A 16 -13.63 7.60 11.64
C GLU A 16 -13.51 6.75 10.37
N LEU A 17 -12.29 6.44 9.92
CA LEU A 17 -12.04 5.57 8.77
C LEU A 17 -12.44 4.10 9.01
N ARG A 18 -12.46 3.67 10.28
CA ARG A 18 -12.73 2.28 10.68
C ARG A 18 -13.62 2.20 11.94
N PRO A 19 -14.88 2.61 11.84
CA PRO A 19 -15.76 2.73 13.00
C PRO A 19 -16.02 1.39 13.72
N ASN A 20 -15.97 0.27 13.00
CA ASN A 20 -16.23 -1.07 13.56
C ASN A 20 -14.95 -1.75 14.09
N GLN A 21 -13.82 -1.06 14.13
CA GLN A 21 -12.58 -1.63 14.61
C GLN A 21 -12.50 -1.57 16.14
N ARG A 22 -11.98 -2.63 16.79
CA ARG A 22 -11.75 -2.62 18.24
C ARG A 22 -10.80 -1.48 18.61
N ILE A 23 -11.20 -0.64 19.54
CA ILE A 23 -10.44 0.55 19.98
C ILE A 23 -9.01 0.20 20.43
N THR A 24 -8.80 -0.97 21.04
CA THR A 24 -7.47 -1.44 21.45
C THR A 24 -6.55 -1.69 20.26
N GLN A 25 -7.09 -2.19 19.14
CA GLN A 25 -6.34 -2.40 17.90
C GLN A 25 -6.02 -1.06 17.23
N THR A 26 -6.99 -0.14 17.17
CA THR A 26 -6.78 1.23 16.67
C THR A 26 -5.70 1.95 17.49
N ARG A 27 -5.75 1.88 18.82
CA ARG A 27 -4.72 2.46 19.68
C ARG A 27 -3.33 1.87 19.43
N ASN A 28 -3.21 0.55 19.28
CA ASN A 28 -1.92 -0.09 18.97
C ASN A 28 -1.38 0.32 17.60
N PHE A 29 -2.26 0.41 16.60
CA PHE A 29 -1.89 0.87 15.26
C PHE A 29 -1.38 2.32 15.30
N VAL A 30 -2.11 3.21 15.93
CA VAL A 30 -1.71 4.62 16.04
C VAL A 30 -0.43 4.79 16.86
N LEU A 31 -0.25 4.03 17.94
CA LEU A 31 1.01 4.05 18.70
C LEU A 31 2.19 3.55 17.85
N LEU A 32 1.98 2.51 17.04
CA LEU A 32 3.00 2.01 16.13
C LEU A 32 3.37 3.07 15.09
N MET A 33 2.38 3.68 14.43
CA MET A 33 2.59 4.80 13.49
C MET A 33 3.32 5.96 14.14
N TYR A 34 2.88 6.38 15.33
CA TYR A 34 3.50 7.44 16.11
C TYR A 34 4.97 7.13 16.42
N GLY A 35 5.25 5.91 16.87
CA GLY A 35 6.60 5.48 17.19
C GLY A 35 7.50 5.40 15.95
N ILE A 36 6.99 4.97 14.79
CA ILE A 36 7.71 5.01 13.49
C ILE A 36 8.05 6.47 13.14
N TYR A 37 7.08 7.36 13.22
CA TYR A 37 7.26 8.79 12.94
C TYR A 37 8.34 9.42 13.83
N GLN A 38 8.29 9.17 15.13
CA GLN A 38 9.24 9.72 16.11
C GLN A 38 10.63 9.10 16.05
N SER A 39 10.72 7.80 15.79
CA SER A 39 12.00 7.09 15.74
C SER A 39 12.67 7.13 14.38
N ARG A 40 11.91 7.47 13.32
CA ARG A 40 12.32 7.34 11.90
C ARG A 40 12.88 5.94 11.61
N SER A 41 12.27 4.92 12.20
CA SER A 41 12.76 3.54 12.15
C SER A 41 11.59 2.57 12.14
N VAL A 42 11.78 1.40 11.53
CA VAL A 42 10.84 0.26 11.56
C VAL A 42 11.25 -0.82 12.58
N TYR A 43 12.36 -0.64 13.29
CA TYR A 43 12.76 -1.56 14.35
C TYR A 43 11.89 -1.38 15.60
N LEU A 44 11.22 -2.45 16.03
CA LEU A 44 10.27 -2.40 17.15
C LEU A 44 10.88 -1.87 18.44
N SER A 45 12.14 -2.15 18.72
CA SER A 45 12.85 -1.63 19.89
C SER A 45 13.01 -0.10 19.86
N ARG A 46 13.34 0.46 18.67
CA ARG A 46 13.46 1.91 18.48
C ARG A 46 12.09 2.59 18.55
N ILE A 47 11.08 1.98 17.92
CA ILE A 47 9.68 2.42 17.98
C ILE A 47 9.19 2.46 19.42
N ALA A 48 9.35 1.35 20.16
CA ALA A 48 8.91 1.24 21.54
C ALA A 48 9.60 2.25 22.48
N GLY A 49 10.85 2.59 22.22
CA GLY A 49 11.59 3.62 22.98
C GLY A 49 11.05 5.05 22.79
N LYS A 50 10.19 5.29 21.81
CA LYS A 50 9.55 6.60 21.57
C LYS A 50 8.11 6.67 22.06
N ILE A 51 7.55 5.56 22.56
CA ILE A 51 6.19 5.53 23.07
C ILE A 51 6.16 6.11 24.48
N PRO A 52 5.37 7.15 24.74
CA PRO A 52 5.22 7.71 26.07
C PRO A 52 4.49 6.72 27.00
N GLY A 53 4.85 6.76 28.30
CA GLY A 53 4.18 5.96 29.33
C GLY A 53 5.15 5.25 30.26
N LYS A 54 4.61 4.58 31.28
CA LYS A 54 5.36 3.87 32.32
C LYS A 54 5.70 2.42 31.97
N ALA A 55 5.26 1.92 30.80
CA ALA A 55 5.50 0.55 30.40
C ALA A 55 6.98 0.29 30.10
N LYS A 56 7.50 -0.86 30.55
CA LYS A 56 8.86 -1.28 30.22
C LYS A 56 9.04 -1.44 28.70
N LEU A 57 10.20 -1.09 28.15
CA LEU A 57 10.53 -1.19 26.74
C LEU A 57 10.15 -2.56 26.14
N GLN A 58 10.58 -3.63 26.78
CA GLN A 58 10.32 -4.99 26.34
C GLN A 58 8.83 -5.35 26.29
N SER A 59 8.04 -4.83 27.21
CA SER A 59 6.57 -5.03 27.22
C SER A 59 5.91 -4.33 26.02
N THR A 60 6.40 -3.15 25.68
CA THR A 60 5.92 -2.39 24.49
C THR A 60 6.32 -3.09 23.19
N VAL A 61 7.57 -3.60 23.09
CA VAL A 61 8.02 -4.40 21.94
C VAL A 61 7.12 -5.63 21.76
N LYS A 62 6.90 -6.42 22.83
CA LYS A 62 6.03 -7.62 22.79
C LYS A 62 4.57 -7.28 22.45
N ARG A 63 4.08 -6.10 22.85
CA ARG A 63 2.74 -5.62 22.48
C ARG A 63 2.64 -5.36 20.98
N PHE A 64 3.63 -4.70 20.38
CA PHE A 64 3.65 -4.45 18.94
C PHE A 64 3.86 -5.73 18.13
N ASP A 65 4.74 -6.61 18.59
CA ASP A 65 4.94 -7.90 17.96
C ASP A 65 3.63 -8.72 17.92
N ARG A 66 2.92 -8.83 19.05
CA ARG A 66 1.60 -9.49 19.10
C ARG A 66 0.54 -8.80 18.22
N PHE A 67 0.58 -7.47 18.11
CA PHE A 67 -0.31 -6.73 17.22
C PHE A 67 -0.05 -7.06 15.76
N LEU A 68 1.21 -7.04 15.32
CA LEU A 68 1.61 -7.32 13.94
C LEU A 68 1.36 -8.77 13.53
N ASN A 69 1.53 -9.72 14.47
CA ASN A 69 1.28 -11.14 14.26
C ASN A 69 -0.20 -11.55 14.48
N ASN A 70 -1.08 -10.63 14.78
CA ASN A 70 -2.49 -10.93 14.99
C ASN A 70 -3.19 -11.20 13.64
N PRO A 71 -3.74 -12.40 13.40
CA PRO A 71 -4.39 -12.75 12.14
C PRO A 71 -5.65 -11.91 11.84
N ALA A 72 -6.23 -11.27 12.86
CA ALA A 72 -7.33 -10.32 12.68
C ALA A 72 -6.86 -8.97 12.08
N ILE A 73 -5.56 -8.70 12.07
CA ILE A 73 -4.98 -7.49 11.47
C ILE A 73 -4.63 -7.78 10.02
N ARG A 74 -5.61 -7.65 9.15
CA ARG A 74 -5.41 -7.81 7.71
C ARG A 74 -4.97 -6.48 7.11
N VAL A 75 -3.70 -6.36 6.74
CA VAL A 75 -3.08 -5.10 6.24
C VAL A 75 -3.91 -4.48 5.11
N ARG A 76 -4.36 -5.28 4.15
CA ARG A 76 -5.17 -4.82 3.02
C ARG A 76 -6.48 -4.18 3.47
N GLU A 77 -7.16 -4.78 4.46
CA GLU A 77 -8.41 -4.25 5.02
C GLU A 77 -8.18 -2.96 5.83
N TRP A 78 -7.04 -2.87 6.49
CA TRP A 78 -6.68 -1.67 7.23
C TRP A 78 -6.32 -0.50 6.32
N TYR A 79 -5.70 -0.78 5.19
CA TYR A 79 -5.26 0.25 4.24
C TYR A 79 -6.33 0.65 3.23
N LYS A 80 -7.31 -0.23 2.95
CA LYS A 80 -8.37 -0.01 1.96
C LYS A 80 -9.08 1.35 2.09
N PRO A 81 -9.55 1.80 3.28
CA PRO A 81 -10.20 3.11 3.40
C PRO A 81 -9.29 4.28 3.00
N VAL A 82 -8.00 4.20 3.31
CA VAL A 82 -7.00 5.21 2.93
C VAL A 82 -6.84 5.24 1.41
N ALA A 83 -6.70 4.08 0.77
CA ALA A 83 -6.59 3.98 -0.68
C ALA A 83 -7.84 4.53 -1.38
N LEU A 84 -9.04 4.18 -0.89
CA LEU A 84 -10.31 4.70 -1.42
C LEU A 84 -10.39 6.22 -1.31
N GLN A 85 -10.00 6.80 -0.17
CA GLN A 85 -10.00 8.25 0.03
C GLN A 85 -9.07 8.96 -0.96
N TRP A 86 -7.86 8.44 -1.18
CA TRP A 86 -6.91 8.99 -2.15
C TRP A 86 -7.43 8.90 -3.58
N LEU A 87 -7.98 7.75 -3.98
CA LEU A 87 -8.52 7.56 -5.33
C LEU A 87 -9.75 8.45 -5.58
N ALA A 88 -10.67 8.52 -4.62
CA ALA A 88 -11.85 9.37 -4.71
C ALA A 88 -11.47 10.87 -4.78
N GLY A 89 -10.52 11.31 -3.96
CA GLY A 89 -10.02 12.69 -3.99
C GLY A 89 -9.34 13.07 -5.32
N GLN A 90 -8.59 12.13 -5.92
CA GLN A 90 -7.98 12.34 -7.23
C GLN A 90 -9.04 12.39 -8.33
N PHE A 91 -9.98 11.45 -8.33
CA PHE A 91 -11.08 11.39 -9.29
C PHE A 91 -11.95 12.65 -9.24
N ALA A 92 -12.35 13.10 -8.05
CA ALA A 92 -13.14 14.31 -7.88
C ALA A 92 -12.42 15.57 -8.42
N ARG A 93 -11.08 15.57 -8.45
CA ARG A 93 -10.29 16.70 -8.89
C ARG A 93 -10.10 16.77 -10.41
N ILE A 94 -9.89 15.63 -11.09
CA ILE A 94 -9.51 15.63 -12.51
C ILE A 94 -10.22 14.54 -13.35
N GLY A 95 -11.07 13.70 -12.77
CA GLY A 95 -11.74 12.61 -13.50
C GLY A 95 -10.83 11.42 -13.89
N GLU A 96 -9.54 11.50 -13.58
CA GLU A 96 -8.53 10.56 -14.04
C GLU A 96 -7.76 9.95 -12.87
N ILE A 97 -7.33 8.70 -13.02
CA ILE A 97 -6.46 7.97 -12.08
C ILE A 97 -5.20 7.53 -12.80
N HIS A 98 -4.09 8.12 -12.41
CA HIS A 98 -2.77 7.77 -12.94
C HIS A 98 -2.09 6.79 -11.99
N LEU A 99 -1.86 5.56 -12.44
CA LEU A 99 -1.26 4.47 -11.69
C LEU A 99 0.18 4.20 -12.17
N ILE A 100 1.01 3.83 -11.22
CA ILE A 100 2.37 3.36 -11.46
C ILE A 100 2.45 1.95 -10.88
N VAL A 101 2.87 0.97 -11.68
CA VAL A 101 3.14 -0.38 -11.22
C VAL A 101 4.65 -0.63 -11.24
N ASP A 102 5.17 -1.13 -10.13
CA ASP A 102 6.60 -1.39 -9.95
C ASP A 102 6.84 -2.62 -9.08
N GLY A 103 8.00 -3.25 -9.28
CA GLY A 103 8.44 -4.42 -8.55
C GLY A 103 9.80 -4.19 -7.88
N THR A 104 9.82 -4.19 -6.54
CA THR A 104 11.06 -4.02 -5.78
C THR A 104 11.53 -5.35 -5.18
N LYS A 105 12.77 -5.75 -5.47
CA LYS A 105 13.38 -6.93 -4.86
C LYS A 105 13.70 -6.65 -3.40
N ILE A 106 13.30 -7.58 -2.52
CA ILE A 106 13.56 -7.49 -1.08
C ILE A 106 14.18 -8.80 -0.59
N GLY A 107 15.44 -8.70 -0.18
CA GLY A 107 16.21 -9.86 0.25
C GLY A 107 16.35 -10.93 -0.84
N PHE A 108 16.60 -12.16 -0.42
CA PHE A 108 16.79 -13.28 -1.32
C PHE A 108 15.44 -13.98 -1.61
N GLY A 109 14.98 -13.91 -2.86
CA GLY A 109 13.83 -14.68 -3.34
C GLY A 109 12.45 -14.06 -3.07
N HIS A 110 12.38 -12.79 -2.65
CA HIS A 110 11.12 -12.06 -2.50
C HIS A 110 11.11 -10.79 -3.35
N GLN A 111 9.94 -10.46 -3.88
CA GLN A 111 9.67 -9.20 -4.55
C GLN A 111 8.39 -8.59 -3.98
N LEU A 112 8.42 -7.31 -3.71
CA LEU A 112 7.23 -6.52 -3.41
C LEU A 112 6.70 -5.94 -4.71
N LEU A 113 5.54 -6.40 -5.14
CA LEU A 113 4.78 -5.80 -6.24
C LEU A 113 3.90 -4.70 -5.65
N MET A 114 3.98 -3.50 -6.21
CA MET A 114 3.24 -2.34 -5.73
C MET A 114 2.54 -1.62 -6.89
N VAL A 115 1.30 -1.22 -6.65
CA VAL A 115 0.59 -0.25 -7.47
C VAL A 115 0.43 1.02 -6.66
N SER A 116 0.89 2.12 -7.21
CA SER A 116 0.84 3.45 -6.60
C SER A 116 0.06 4.41 -7.50
N MET A 117 -0.56 5.43 -6.90
CA MET A 117 -1.15 6.54 -7.63
C MET A 117 -0.14 7.68 -7.76
N ALA A 118 0.03 8.23 -8.95
CA ALA A 118 0.85 9.42 -9.17
C ALA A 118 0.15 10.64 -8.60
N TYR A 119 0.81 11.36 -7.69
CA TYR A 119 0.26 12.57 -7.07
C TYR A 119 1.38 13.58 -6.76
N ARG A 120 1.31 14.77 -7.37
CA ARG A 120 2.25 15.88 -7.13
C ARG A 120 3.73 15.44 -7.09
N LYS A 121 4.20 14.74 -8.13
CA LYS A 121 5.57 14.20 -8.25
C LYS A 121 5.92 13.13 -7.18
N ARG A 122 4.94 12.48 -6.59
CA ARG A 122 5.09 11.36 -5.64
C ARG A 122 4.26 10.17 -6.08
N ALA A 123 4.69 8.98 -5.68
CA ALA A 123 3.93 7.75 -5.82
C ALA A 123 3.27 7.42 -4.47
N ILE A 124 1.94 7.50 -4.40
CA ILE A 124 1.18 7.14 -3.20
C ILE A 124 0.77 5.68 -3.31
N PRO A 125 1.24 4.78 -2.43
CA PRO A 125 0.87 3.38 -2.49
C PRO A 125 -0.65 3.19 -2.42
N ILE A 126 -1.21 2.37 -3.31
CA ILE A 126 -2.63 2.01 -3.32
C ILE A 126 -2.83 0.55 -2.92
N ALA A 127 -2.02 -0.33 -3.49
CA ALA A 127 -2.06 -1.76 -3.17
C ALA A 127 -0.69 -2.40 -3.40
N TRP A 128 -0.43 -3.47 -2.66
CA TRP A 128 0.79 -4.25 -2.84
C TRP A 128 0.57 -5.73 -2.52
N THR A 129 1.49 -6.55 -2.99
CA THR A 129 1.54 -7.96 -2.67
C THR A 129 2.97 -8.48 -2.67
N TRP A 130 3.23 -9.47 -1.83
CA TRP A 130 4.49 -10.19 -1.82
C TRP A 130 4.47 -11.29 -2.86
N VAL A 131 5.53 -11.35 -3.65
CA VAL A 131 5.75 -12.41 -4.62
C VAL A 131 7.00 -13.17 -4.22
N LYS A 132 6.84 -14.46 -3.98
CA LYS A 132 7.99 -15.36 -3.80
C LYS A 132 8.45 -15.83 -5.19
N HIS A 133 9.66 -15.48 -5.57
CA HIS A 133 10.19 -15.87 -6.89
C HIS A 133 11.72 -15.99 -6.89
N VAL A 134 12.22 -17.14 -7.31
CA VAL A 134 13.66 -17.46 -7.35
C VAL A 134 14.42 -16.57 -8.33
N ARG A 135 13.78 -16.08 -9.41
CA ARG A 135 14.40 -15.27 -10.47
C ARG A 135 14.10 -13.77 -10.40
N GLY A 136 13.39 -13.31 -9.35
CA GLY A 136 13.16 -11.89 -9.11
C GLY A 136 12.19 -11.18 -10.05
N HIS A 137 11.33 -11.92 -10.80
CA HIS A 137 10.27 -11.35 -11.62
C HIS A 137 8.92 -11.93 -11.22
N SER A 138 7.87 -11.11 -11.27
CA SER A 138 6.51 -11.56 -11.02
C SER A 138 5.91 -12.20 -12.27
N THR A 139 4.99 -13.15 -12.09
CA THR A 139 4.23 -13.69 -13.22
C THR A 139 3.08 -12.75 -13.58
N GLY A 140 2.72 -12.66 -14.86
CA GLY A 140 1.59 -11.84 -15.28
C GLY A 140 0.27 -12.22 -14.60
N SER A 141 0.07 -13.47 -14.12
CA SER A 141 -1.11 -13.84 -13.31
C SER A 141 -1.13 -13.14 -11.97
N LYS A 142 0.02 -13.00 -11.30
CA LYS A 142 0.14 -12.26 -10.05
C LYS A 142 -0.02 -10.75 -10.25
N GLN A 143 0.49 -10.24 -11.38
CA GLN A 143 0.29 -8.84 -11.80
C GLN A 143 -1.19 -8.55 -12.02
N ILE A 144 -1.90 -9.39 -12.81
CA ILE A 144 -3.33 -9.29 -13.06
C ILE A 144 -4.12 -9.37 -11.75
N ALA A 145 -3.79 -10.30 -10.84
CA ALA A 145 -4.48 -10.43 -9.56
C ALA A 145 -4.36 -9.15 -8.69
N LEU A 146 -3.18 -8.51 -8.67
CA LEU A 146 -3.00 -7.23 -7.98
C LEU A 146 -3.78 -6.10 -8.65
N LEU A 147 -3.68 -5.98 -9.98
CA LEU A 147 -4.39 -4.96 -10.76
C LEU A 147 -5.91 -5.14 -10.68
N SER A 148 -6.42 -6.39 -10.69
CA SER A 148 -7.84 -6.69 -10.47
C SER A 148 -8.33 -6.19 -9.11
N TYR A 149 -7.54 -6.37 -8.07
CA TYR A 149 -7.87 -5.80 -6.77
C TYR A 149 -7.90 -4.26 -6.82
N VAL A 150 -6.90 -3.63 -7.45
CA VAL A 150 -6.88 -2.15 -7.61
C VAL A 150 -8.11 -1.69 -8.37
N LYS A 151 -8.53 -2.40 -9.43
CA LYS A 151 -9.75 -2.09 -10.20
C LYS A 151 -10.99 -2.00 -9.31
N THR A 152 -11.10 -2.87 -8.29
CA THR A 152 -12.24 -2.81 -7.34
C THR A 152 -12.25 -1.57 -6.44
N LEU A 153 -11.13 -0.84 -6.37
CA LEU A 153 -10.99 0.37 -5.56
C LEU A 153 -11.20 1.66 -6.37
N ILE A 154 -11.11 1.57 -7.70
CA ILE A 154 -11.22 2.74 -8.58
C ILE A 154 -12.66 3.22 -8.64
N PRO A 155 -12.91 4.54 -8.52
CA PRO A 155 -14.23 5.11 -8.68
C PRO A 155 -14.82 4.79 -10.05
N HIS A 156 -16.12 4.55 -10.10
CA HIS A 156 -16.83 4.30 -11.36
C HIS A 156 -16.71 5.52 -12.29
N GLY A 157 -16.45 5.27 -13.57
CA GLY A 157 -16.33 6.32 -14.58
C GLY A 157 -14.96 7.00 -14.65
N ALA A 158 -14.00 6.61 -13.80
CA ALA A 158 -12.66 7.17 -13.87
C ALA A 158 -11.89 6.66 -15.12
N ALA A 159 -11.26 7.56 -15.87
CA ALA A 159 -10.27 7.20 -16.86
C ALA A 159 -8.98 6.76 -16.14
N VAL A 160 -8.46 5.58 -16.49
CA VAL A 160 -7.30 5.00 -15.81
C VAL A 160 -6.11 4.94 -16.75
N PHE A 161 -4.99 5.46 -16.29
CA PHE A 161 -3.70 5.44 -16.99
C PHE A 161 -2.68 4.66 -16.17
N LEU A 162 -2.13 3.58 -16.71
CA LEU A 162 -1.14 2.73 -16.06
C LEU A 162 0.22 2.90 -16.69
N VAL A 163 1.23 3.16 -15.88
CA VAL A 163 2.64 3.23 -16.29
C VAL A 163 3.44 2.14 -15.57
N GLY A 164 4.34 1.47 -16.29
CA GLY A 164 5.20 0.44 -15.71
C GLY A 164 6.43 0.13 -16.58
N ASP A 165 7.34 -0.63 -16.02
CA ASP A 165 8.54 -1.08 -16.73
C ASP A 165 8.30 -2.34 -17.61
N THR A 166 9.36 -2.90 -18.17
CA THR A 166 9.33 -4.07 -19.04
C THR A 166 8.80 -5.34 -18.37
N GLU A 167 8.82 -5.43 -17.05
CA GLU A 167 8.27 -6.57 -16.31
C GLU A 167 6.75 -6.70 -16.50
N PHE A 168 6.07 -5.59 -16.75
CA PHE A 168 4.61 -5.52 -16.84
C PHE A 168 4.06 -5.61 -18.27
N GLY A 169 4.93 -5.87 -19.25
CA GLY A 169 4.57 -6.03 -20.66
C GLY A 169 4.13 -7.41 -21.16
N PRO A 170 3.90 -8.48 -20.35
CA PRO A 170 3.39 -9.73 -20.88
C PRO A 170 2.05 -9.55 -21.59
N VAL A 171 1.88 -10.16 -22.77
CA VAL A 171 0.69 -10.06 -23.62
C VAL A 171 -0.62 -10.28 -22.84
N LYS A 172 -0.65 -11.23 -21.91
CA LYS A 172 -1.85 -11.48 -21.09
C LYS A 172 -2.23 -10.31 -20.18
N VAL A 173 -1.23 -9.52 -19.73
CA VAL A 173 -1.49 -8.32 -18.93
C VAL A 173 -2.08 -7.24 -19.83
N LEU A 174 -1.48 -7.02 -21.01
CA LEU A 174 -1.97 -6.05 -21.99
C LEU A 174 -3.43 -6.36 -22.39
N LYS A 175 -3.72 -7.61 -22.77
CA LYS A 175 -5.09 -8.05 -23.09
C LYS A 175 -6.07 -7.79 -21.92
N GLN A 176 -5.62 -7.94 -20.69
CA GLN A 176 -6.48 -7.69 -19.53
C GLN A 176 -6.73 -6.19 -19.32
N LEU A 177 -5.72 -5.35 -19.58
CA LEU A 177 -5.87 -3.89 -19.52
C LEU A 177 -6.82 -3.39 -20.61
N ASP A 178 -6.72 -3.93 -21.84
CA ASP A 178 -7.62 -3.63 -22.94
C ASP A 178 -9.07 -3.99 -22.60
N GLN A 179 -9.32 -5.18 -22.01
CA GLN A 179 -10.65 -5.59 -21.53
C GLN A 179 -11.23 -4.67 -20.45
N TRP A 180 -10.39 -3.99 -19.69
CA TRP A 180 -10.82 -3.02 -18.69
C TRP A 180 -10.93 -1.60 -19.25
N TYR A 181 -10.55 -1.38 -20.52
CA TYR A 181 -10.48 -0.05 -21.15
C TYR A 181 -9.54 0.89 -20.40
N TRP A 182 -8.41 0.34 -19.88
CA TRP A 182 -7.37 1.14 -19.27
C TRP A 182 -6.35 1.58 -20.31
N TYR A 183 -5.98 2.85 -20.28
CA TYR A 183 -4.83 3.35 -21.03
C TYR A 183 -3.56 2.90 -20.32
N TYR A 184 -2.52 2.56 -21.09
CA TYR A 184 -1.25 2.16 -20.49
C TYR A 184 -0.06 2.58 -21.33
N VAL A 185 1.06 2.90 -20.62
CA VAL A 185 2.38 3.10 -21.20
C VAL A 185 3.34 2.16 -20.47
N LEU A 186 3.66 1.02 -21.11
CA LEU A 186 4.51 -0.01 -20.54
C LEU A 186 5.74 -0.16 -21.43
N ARG A 187 6.90 -0.04 -20.82
CA ARG A 187 8.16 -0.24 -21.55
C ARG A 187 8.20 -1.67 -22.08
N GLN A 188 8.60 -1.85 -23.35
CA GLN A 188 8.80 -3.15 -23.94
C GLN A 188 10.29 -3.48 -24.07
N LYS A 189 10.62 -4.75 -24.19
CA LYS A 189 11.97 -5.18 -24.56
C LYS A 189 12.22 -4.84 -26.03
N THR A 190 13.49 -4.63 -26.38
CA THR A 190 13.90 -4.29 -27.75
C THR A 190 13.59 -5.37 -28.79
N ASP A 191 13.42 -6.62 -28.34
CA ASP A 191 13.10 -7.79 -29.15
C ASP A 191 11.59 -8.10 -29.22
N THR A 192 10.74 -7.23 -28.66
CA THR A 192 9.29 -7.41 -28.69
C THR A 192 8.74 -6.98 -30.05
N LEU A 193 8.13 -7.92 -30.77
CA LEU A 193 7.38 -7.62 -32.00
C LEU A 193 6.06 -6.92 -31.63
N VAL A 194 5.82 -5.76 -32.25
CA VAL A 194 4.57 -4.99 -32.12
C VAL A 194 3.88 -5.04 -33.47
N TRP A 195 2.64 -5.49 -33.50
CA TRP A 195 1.77 -5.58 -34.68
C TRP A 195 0.75 -4.47 -34.65
#